data_9bc927f03847042d0af40c811ccc9311
#
_entry.id   9bc927f03847042d0af40c811ccc9311
#
_cell.length_a   1.000
_cell.length_b   1.000
_cell.length_c   1.000
_cell.angle_alpha   90.00
_cell.angle_beta   90.00
_cell.angle_gamma   90.00
#
_symmetry.space_group_name_H-M   'P 1'
#
loop_
_entity.id
_entity.type
_entity.pdbx_description
1 polymer ?
#
loop_
_entity_poly.entity_id
_entity_poly.type
_entity_poly.pdbx_seq_one_letter_code
_entity_poly.pdbx_strand_id
1 'polypeptide(L)'
;MRNFLLAIPLLILTLTGCVTEPEINLTPLEIQSIQSRDYDKGKDIVFPSVMSVLQDLGYSIKAADIVTGLITAESTAKSNQAMKIWLGITQVTQTNANVFIEEIQSKTKVRINFVNVVKESSSWGQEDRVDKQILEPAPYRNAFEKIDSAIF
;
A
#
# COMPACT_ATOMS: atom_id res chain seq x y z
N MET A 1 64.42 -1.43 -32.29
CA MET A 1 63.15 -1.26 -33.04
C MET A 1 62.03 -1.33 -32.07
N ARG A 2 61.40 -0.20 -31.89
CA ARG A 2 60.57 0.20 -30.76
C ARG A 2 59.11 -0.15 -31.05
N ASN A 3 58.50 -1.04 -30.26
CA ASN A 3 57.08 -1.30 -30.29
C ASN A 3 56.37 -0.28 -29.40
N PHE A 4 55.72 0.66 -30.03
CA PHE A 4 54.87 1.66 -29.40
C PHE A 4 53.43 1.06 -29.32
N LEU A 5 53.12 0.43 -28.20
CA LEU A 5 51.78 -0.05 -27.93
C LEU A 5 50.96 1.11 -27.36
N LEU A 6 50.17 1.69 -28.23
CA LEU A 6 49.12 2.66 -27.90
C LEU A 6 48.02 1.95 -27.09
N ALA A 7 48.02 2.17 -25.78
CA ALA A 7 46.90 1.82 -24.93
C ALA A 7 45.78 2.86 -25.13
N ILE A 8 44.73 2.47 -25.81
CA ILE A 8 43.49 3.25 -25.91
C ILE A 8 42.71 3.02 -24.62
N PRO A 9 42.47 4.05 -23.77
CA PRO A 9 41.55 3.91 -22.66
C PRO A 9 40.14 3.90 -23.22
N LEU A 10 39.48 2.75 -23.20
CA LEU A 10 38.06 2.59 -23.49
C LEU A 10 37.27 3.29 -22.38
N LEU A 11 36.91 4.54 -22.61
CA LEU A 11 36.02 5.32 -21.74
C LEU A 11 34.63 4.77 -21.90
N ILE A 12 34.28 3.81 -21.04
CA ILE A 12 32.91 3.31 -20.89
C ILE A 12 32.10 4.40 -20.18
N LEU A 13 31.43 5.22 -20.96
CA LEU A 13 30.41 6.14 -20.44
C LEU A 13 29.20 5.32 -19.96
N THR A 14 29.18 4.97 -18.68
CA THR A 14 28.00 4.38 -18.02
C THR A 14 26.95 5.47 -17.90
N LEU A 15 25.98 5.49 -18.82
CA LEU A 15 24.75 6.25 -18.67
C LEU A 15 23.96 5.60 -17.52
N THR A 16 24.15 6.10 -16.31
CA THR A 16 23.23 5.84 -15.20
C THR A 16 21.97 6.64 -15.47
N GLY A 17 21.03 6.04 -16.20
CA GLY A 17 19.68 6.58 -16.33
C GLY A 17 19.03 6.55 -14.96
N CYS A 18 18.75 7.72 -14.36
CA CYS A 18 17.82 7.82 -13.25
C CYS A 18 16.44 7.40 -13.77
N VAL A 19 16.00 6.19 -13.40
CA VAL A 19 14.62 5.77 -13.56
C VAL A 19 13.83 6.52 -12.49
N THR A 20 13.26 7.66 -12.87
CA THR A 20 12.28 8.34 -12.04
C THR A 20 10.97 7.56 -12.19
N GLU A 21 10.51 6.91 -11.13
CA GLU A 21 9.15 6.35 -11.09
C GLU A 21 8.17 7.50 -11.38
N PRO A 22 7.21 7.32 -12.31
CA PRO A 22 6.21 8.34 -12.58
C PRO A 22 5.38 8.58 -11.31
N GLU A 23 5.42 9.79 -10.78
CA GLU A 23 4.49 10.19 -9.71
C GLU A 23 3.07 10.18 -10.27
N ILE A 24 2.21 9.38 -9.65
CA ILE A 24 0.79 9.32 -9.98
C ILE A 24 0.14 10.58 -9.40
N ASN A 25 -0.03 11.59 -10.24
CA ASN A 25 -0.70 12.84 -9.87
C ASN A 25 -2.21 12.72 -10.15
N LEU A 26 -2.95 12.17 -9.18
CA LEU A 26 -4.42 12.12 -9.23
C LEU A 26 -5.04 13.34 -8.57
N THR A 27 -6.12 13.83 -9.15
CA THR A 27 -6.96 14.84 -8.51
C THR A 27 -7.70 14.24 -7.30
N PRO A 28 -8.13 15.06 -6.32
CA PRO A 28 -8.90 14.56 -5.18
C PRO A 28 -10.16 13.77 -5.56
N LEU A 29 -10.81 14.13 -6.66
CA LEU A 29 -11.99 13.43 -7.17
C LEU A 29 -11.64 12.05 -7.75
N GLU A 30 -10.54 11.94 -8.48
CA GLU A 30 -10.03 10.66 -8.99
C GLU A 30 -9.63 9.74 -7.83
N ILE A 31 -8.94 10.26 -6.81
CA ILE A 31 -8.62 9.51 -5.59
C ILE A 31 -9.89 8.98 -4.93
N GLN A 32 -10.89 9.83 -4.75
CA GLN A 32 -12.17 9.42 -4.17
C GLN A 32 -12.86 8.33 -5.01
N SER A 33 -12.82 8.42 -6.33
CA SER A 33 -13.46 7.46 -7.22
C SER A 33 -12.86 6.05 -7.13
N ILE A 34 -11.54 5.94 -6.93
CA ILE A 34 -10.88 4.64 -6.77
C ILE A 34 -11.06 4.07 -5.36
N GLN A 35 -11.25 4.92 -4.35
CA GLN A 35 -11.30 4.56 -2.94
C GLN A 35 -12.70 4.27 -2.42
N SER A 36 -13.75 4.59 -3.17
CA SER A 36 -15.13 4.52 -2.68
C SER A 36 -16.03 3.72 -3.60
N ARG A 37 -16.96 2.95 -3.01
CA ARG A 37 -18.02 2.24 -3.72
C ARG A 37 -19.31 2.26 -2.91
N ASP A 38 -20.45 2.41 -3.59
CA ASP A 38 -21.78 2.38 -3.00
C ASP A 38 -22.44 1.01 -3.22
N TYR A 39 -23.14 0.52 -2.21
CA TYR A 39 -23.83 -0.77 -2.19
C TYR A 39 -25.32 -0.58 -1.88
N ASP A 40 -26.19 -1.28 -2.60
CA ASP A 40 -27.65 -1.31 -2.35
C ASP A 40 -28.00 -2.37 -1.29
N LYS A 41 -27.23 -2.43 -0.21
CA LYS A 41 -27.37 -3.32 0.94
C LYS A 41 -27.15 -2.53 2.22
N GLY A 42 -27.78 -2.95 3.32
CA GLY A 42 -27.61 -2.33 4.63
C GLY A 42 -26.21 -2.49 5.18
N LYS A 43 -25.81 -1.59 6.07
CA LYS A 43 -24.52 -1.59 6.75
C LYS A 43 -24.27 -2.87 7.55
N ASP A 44 -25.32 -3.48 8.07
CA ASP A 44 -25.30 -4.75 8.82
C ASP A 44 -24.81 -5.95 7.97
N ILE A 45 -25.03 -5.90 6.66
CA ILE A 45 -24.53 -6.90 5.69
C ILE A 45 -23.14 -6.49 5.18
N VAL A 46 -22.97 -5.23 4.78
CA VAL A 46 -21.74 -4.75 4.15
C VAL A 46 -20.55 -4.78 5.11
N PHE A 47 -20.74 -4.37 6.36
CA PHE A 47 -19.66 -4.26 7.34
C PHE A 47 -18.95 -5.61 7.61
N PRO A 48 -19.64 -6.71 7.97
CA PRO A 48 -18.98 -7.99 8.17
C PRO A 48 -18.39 -8.57 6.87
N SER A 49 -19.00 -8.31 5.70
CA SER A 49 -18.46 -8.73 4.41
C SER A 49 -17.11 -8.07 4.12
N VAL A 50 -16.99 -6.76 4.39
CA VAL A 50 -15.71 -6.04 4.25
C VAL A 50 -14.65 -6.60 5.20
N MET A 51 -15.01 -6.90 6.45
CA MET A 51 -14.08 -7.52 7.41
C MET A 51 -13.56 -8.87 6.90
N SER A 52 -14.46 -9.73 6.41
CA SER A 52 -14.11 -11.04 5.86
C SER A 52 -13.15 -10.91 4.68
N VAL A 53 -13.47 -10.01 3.74
CA VAL A 53 -12.63 -9.76 2.56
C VAL A 53 -11.25 -9.24 2.93
N LEU A 54 -11.14 -8.34 3.92
CA LEU A 54 -9.83 -7.89 4.40
C LEU A 54 -9.00 -9.06 4.96
N GLN A 55 -9.62 -9.99 5.70
CA GLN A 55 -8.94 -11.19 6.19
C GLN A 55 -8.51 -12.11 5.03
N ASP A 56 -9.35 -12.31 4.01
CA ASP A 56 -9.02 -13.08 2.81
C ASP A 56 -7.88 -12.45 1.99
N LEU A 57 -7.74 -11.13 2.05
CA LEU A 57 -6.63 -10.39 1.46
C LEU A 57 -5.33 -10.44 2.31
N GLY A 58 -5.37 -11.15 3.43
CA GLY A 58 -4.21 -11.33 4.32
C GLY A 58 -4.01 -10.21 5.34
N TYR A 59 -5.04 -9.40 5.60
CA TYR A 59 -5.00 -8.40 6.66
C TYR A 59 -5.49 -8.98 8.00
N SER A 60 -4.88 -8.55 9.09
CA SER A 60 -5.36 -8.79 10.45
C SER A 60 -6.16 -7.58 10.92
N ILE A 61 -7.40 -7.78 11.32
CA ILE A 61 -8.25 -6.74 11.88
C ILE A 61 -7.69 -6.30 13.24
N LYS A 62 -7.42 -5.02 13.40
CA LYS A 62 -6.92 -4.42 14.65
C LYS A 62 -8.03 -3.79 15.47
N ALA A 63 -8.94 -3.14 14.79
CA ALA A 63 -10.14 -2.56 15.37
C ALA A 63 -11.28 -2.59 14.37
N ALA A 64 -12.49 -2.82 14.85
CA ALA A 64 -13.70 -2.75 14.05
C ALA A 64 -14.87 -2.32 14.96
N ASP A 65 -15.61 -1.32 14.52
CA ASP A 65 -16.77 -0.81 15.23
C ASP A 65 -17.88 -0.48 14.21
N ILE A 66 -18.92 -1.29 14.24
CA ILE A 66 -20.05 -1.13 13.32
C ILE A 66 -20.86 0.16 13.58
N VAL A 67 -20.85 0.67 14.81
CA VAL A 67 -21.60 1.90 15.15
C VAL A 67 -20.96 3.09 14.43
N THR A 68 -19.66 3.26 14.59
CA THR A 68 -18.91 4.32 13.90
C THR A 68 -18.67 4.00 12.42
N GLY A 69 -18.68 2.73 12.04
CA GLY A 69 -18.38 2.27 10.69
C GLY A 69 -16.89 2.17 10.39
N LEU A 70 -16.04 2.22 11.41
CA LEU A 70 -14.59 2.19 11.24
C LEU A 70 -14.06 0.76 11.34
N ILE A 71 -13.18 0.41 10.39
CA ILE A 71 -12.37 -0.81 10.43
C ILE A 71 -10.92 -0.41 10.18
N THR A 72 -10.03 -0.87 11.04
CA THR A 72 -8.58 -0.74 10.88
C THR A 72 -7.96 -2.12 10.79
N ALA A 73 -7.17 -2.37 9.77
CA ALA A 73 -6.52 -3.65 9.54
C ALA A 73 -5.08 -3.46 9.05
N GLU A 74 -4.23 -4.42 9.31
CA GLU A 74 -2.81 -4.39 8.96
C GLU A 74 -2.40 -5.68 8.25
N SER A 75 -1.62 -5.56 7.17
CA SER A 75 -1.01 -6.72 6.51
C SER A 75 0.13 -7.30 7.36
N THR A 76 0.56 -8.51 7.02
CA THR A 76 1.79 -9.08 7.59
C THR A 76 2.98 -8.18 7.26
N ALA A 77 3.78 -7.85 8.27
CA ALA A 77 5.00 -7.08 8.11
C ALA A 77 6.07 -7.88 7.37
N LYS A 78 6.74 -7.25 6.42
CA LYS A 78 7.86 -7.82 5.67
C LYS A 78 9.14 -7.09 6.05
N SER A 79 10.19 -7.84 6.41
CA SER A 79 11.51 -7.28 6.72
C SER A 79 12.49 -7.51 5.57
N ASN A 80 13.32 -6.49 5.29
CA ASN A 80 14.40 -6.59 4.31
C ASN A 80 15.67 -7.11 4.98
N GLN A 81 15.91 -8.42 4.86
CA GLN A 81 17.08 -9.09 5.46
C GLN A 81 18.40 -8.63 4.86
N ALA A 82 18.44 -8.27 3.58
CA ALA A 82 19.66 -7.84 2.91
C ALA A 82 20.19 -6.51 3.48
N MET A 83 19.31 -5.53 3.73
CA MET A 83 19.70 -4.26 4.36
C MET A 83 20.23 -4.46 5.78
N LYS A 84 19.66 -5.39 6.54
CA LYS A 84 20.11 -5.72 7.89
C LYS A 84 21.55 -6.29 7.88
N ILE A 85 21.84 -7.20 6.96
CA ILE A 85 23.15 -7.88 6.88
C ILE A 85 24.26 -6.91 6.42
N TRP A 86 23.96 -6.06 5.41
CA TRP A 86 24.98 -5.23 4.79
C TRP A 86 25.15 -3.85 5.44
N LEU A 87 24.08 -3.26 5.95
CA LEU A 87 24.07 -1.88 6.45
C LEU A 87 23.72 -1.77 7.93
N GLY A 88 23.34 -2.87 8.61
CA GLY A 88 22.87 -2.83 9.98
C GLY A 88 21.53 -2.09 10.13
N ILE A 89 20.80 -1.86 9.03
CA ILE A 89 19.50 -1.18 8.99
C ILE A 89 18.42 -2.23 8.92
N THR A 90 17.49 -2.21 9.85
CA THR A 90 16.27 -3.03 9.79
C THR A 90 15.17 -2.20 9.15
N GLN A 91 14.74 -2.60 7.96
CA GLN A 91 13.59 -2.01 7.28
C GLN A 91 12.40 -2.98 7.35
N VAL A 92 11.29 -2.49 7.84
CA VAL A 92 10.02 -3.23 7.92
C VAL A 92 8.97 -2.49 7.12
N THR A 93 8.36 -3.19 6.17
CA THR A 93 7.27 -2.66 5.34
C THR A 93 5.98 -3.37 5.67
N GLN A 94 4.91 -2.61 5.84
CA GLN A 94 3.58 -3.09 6.18
C GLN A 94 2.53 -2.22 5.47
N THR A 95 1.41 -2.82 5.07
CA THR A 95 0.28 -2.05 4.53
C THR A 95 -0.84 -2.00 5.56
N ASN A 96 -1.32 -0.80 5.84
CA ASN A 96 -2.49 -0.57 6.68
C ASN A 96 -3.70 -0.30 5.78
N ALA A 97 -4.84 -0.90 6.12
CA ALA A 97 -6.14 -0.64 5.52
C ALA A 97 -7.02 0.07 6.54
N ASN A 98 -7.41 1.30 6.24
CA ASN A 98 -8.38 2.07 7.00
C ASN A 98 -9.66 2.14 6.18
N VAL A 99 -10.76 1.62 6.74
CA VAL A 99 -12.04 1.58 6.07
C VAL A 99 -13.08 2.36 6.85
N PHE A 100 -13.87 3.14 6.15
CA PHE A 100 -15.03 3.83 6.69
C PHE A 100 -16.28 3.41 5.93
N ILE A 101 -17.28 2.98 6.68
CA ILE A 101 -18.56 2.47 6.16
C ILE A 101 -19.70 3.30 6.75
N GLU A 102 -20.37 4.03 5.90
CA GLU A 102 -21.51 4.88 6.27
C GLU A 102 -22.76 4.47 5.49
N GLU A 103 -23.90 4.55 6.16
CA GLU A 103 -25.19 4.36 5.51
C GLU A 103 -25.79 5.74 5.22
N ILE A 104 -26.06 6.00 3.94
CA ILE A 104 -26.64 7.25 3.46
C ILE A 104 -27.94 6.92 2.75
N GLN A 105 -29.07 7.27 3.37
CA GLN A 105 -30.41 6.93 2.90
C GLN A 105 -30.59 5.40 2.81
N SER A 106 -30.65 4.84 1.60
CA SER A 106 -30.84 3.41 1.36
C SER A 106 -29.58 2.71 0.81
N LYS A 107 -28.44 3.40 0.81
CA LYS A 107 -27.16 2.88 0.28
C LYS A 107 -26.10 2.91 1.34
N THR A 108 -25.23 1.91 1.30
CA THR A 108 -24.06 1.86 2.16
C THR A 108 -22.82 2.20 1.32
N LYS A 109 -22.15 3.28 1.71
CA LYS A 109 -20.89 3.69 1.10
C LYS A 109 -19.73 3.09 1.86
N VAL A 110 -18.83 2.41 1.14
CA VAL A 110 -17.56 1.91 1.64
C VAL A 110 -16.44 2.76 1.07
N ARG A 111 -15.59 3.30 1.93
CA ARG A 111 -14.35 3.97 1.56
C ARG A 111 -13.19 3.21 2.16
N ILE A 112 -12.23 2.83 1.32
CA ILE A 112 -11.00 2.15 1.73
C ILE A 112 -9.82 3.09 1.47
N ASN A 113 -8.89 3.15 2.43
CA ASN A 113 -7.61 3.83 2.28
C ASN A 113 -6.49 2.87 2.63
N PHE A 114 -5.67 2.51 1.64
CA PHE A 114 -4.46 1.71 1.84
C PHE A 114 -3.26 2.64 2.02
N VAL A 115 -2.49 2.39 3.08
CA VAL A 115 -1.29 3.15 3.42
C VAL A 115 -0.12 2.19 3.56
N ASN A 116 0.93 2.42 2.78
CA ASN A 116 2.19 1.71 2.94
C ASN A 116 3.00 2.39 4.05
N VAL A 117 3.33 1.63 5.09
CA VAL A 117 4.11 2.06 6.24
C VAL A 117 5.47 1.41 6.17
N VAL A 118 6.51 2.23 6.03
CA VAL A 118 7.91 1.81 6.08
C VAL A 118 8.51 2.29 7.38
N LYS A 119 9.02 1.36 8.18
CA LYS A 119 9.77 1.67 9.41
C LYS A 119 11.21 1.26 9.21
N GLU A 120 12.12 2.16 9.46
CA GLU A 120 13.56 1.92 9.43
C GLU A 120 14.14 2.13 10.84
N SER A 121 14.93 1.18 11.30
CA SER A 121 15.68 1.31 12.55
C SER A 121 17.14 0.98 12.29
N SER A 122 18.03 1.89 12.73
CA SER A 122 19.48 1.71 12.64
C SER A 122 20.02 1.10 13.93
N SER A 123 21.18 0.45 13.84
CA SER A 123 21.92 -0.08 15.00
C SER A 123 22.30 1.00 16.04
N TRP A 124 22.20 2.27 15.67
CA TRP A 124 22.54 3.44 16.50
C TRP A 124 21.31 4.02 17.22
N GLY A 125 20.13 3.34 17.16
CA GLY A 125 18.92 3.77 17.86
C GLY A 125 18.11 4.86 17.13
N GLN A 126 18.43 5.16 15.89
CA GLN A 126 17.62 6.07 15.07
C GLN A 126 16.46 5.28 14.47
N GLU A 127 15.25 5.75 14.68
CA GLU A 127 14.02 5.21 14.09
C GLU A 127 13.41 6.26 13.16
N ASP A 128 13.07 5.84 11.95
CA ASP A 128 12.32 6.65 10.98
C ASP A 128 11.07 5.89 10.53
N ARG A 129 10.01 6.64 10.22
CA ARG A 129 8.74 6.10 9.75
C ARG A 129 8.23 6.96 8.61
N VAL A 130 7.95 6.32 7.49
CA VAL A 130 7.34 6.95 6.32
C VAL A 130 6.01 6.26 6.02
N ASP A 131 4.93 7.03 6.03
CA ASP A 131 3.59 6.59 5.68
C ASP A 131 3.24 7.18 4.31
N LYS A 132 3.05 6.31 3.31
CA LYS A 132 2.70 6.71 1.94
C LYS A 132 1.37 6.10 1.54
N GLN A 133 0.40 6.93 1.16
CA GLN A 133 -0.87 6.47 0.64
C GLN A 133 -0.66 5.73 -0.69
N ILE A 134 -1.32 4.60 -0.85
CA ILE A 134 -1.34 3.83 -2.10
C ILE A 134 -2.39 4.46 -3.01
N LEU A 135 -1.99 4.96 -4.17
CA LEU A 135 -2.87 5.60 -5.15
C LEU A 135 -3.08 4.75 -6.41
N GLU A 136 -2.37 3.63 -6.53
CA GLU A 136 -2.57 2.69 -7.62
C GLU A 136 -3.97 2.07 -7.55
N PRO A 137 -4.75 2.09 -8.66
CA PRO A 137 -6.13 1.59 -8.66
C PRO A 137 -6.27 0.08 -8.44
N ALA A 138 -5.25 -0.71 -8.75
CA ALA A 138 -5.34 -2.17 -8.76
C ALA A 138 -5.67 -2.79 -7.39
N PRO A 139 -5.06 -2.40 -6.25
CA PRO A 139 -5.42 -2.91 -4.92
C PRO A 139 -6.89 -2.62 -4.55
N TYR A 140 -7.36 -1.43 -4.87
CA TYR A 140 -8.75 -1.03 -4.59
C TYR A 140 -9.75 -1.84 -5.41
N ARG A 141 -9.49 -1.96 -6.72
CA ARG A 141 -10.33 -2.78 -7.60
C ARG A 141 -10.44 -4.21 -7.11
N ASN A 142 -9.31 -4.86 -6.78
CA ASN A 142 -9.30 -6.21 -6.24
C ASN A 142 -10.10 -6.33 -4.93
N ALA A 143 -9.96 -5.37 -4.02
CA ALA A 143 -10.72 -5.36 -2.76
C ALA A 143 -12.22 -5.22 -3.03
N PHE A 144 -12.63 -4.28 -3.87
CA PHE A 144 -14.05 -4.06 -4.18
C PHE A 144 -14.69 -5.21 -4.95
N GLU A 145 -13.98 -5.84 -5.90
CA GLU A 145 -14.47 -7.04 -6.62
C GLU A 145 -14.73 -8.21 -5.65
N LYS A 146 -13.88 -8.39 -4.65
CA LYS A 146 -14.09 -9.39 -3.60
C LYS A 146 -15.26 -9.04 -2.67
N ILE A 147 -15.40 -7.76 -2.31
CA ILE A 147 -16.54 -7.29 -1.50
C ILE A 147 -17.85 -7.49 -2.27
N ASP A 148 -17.89 -7.15 -3.57
CA ASP A 148 -19.05 -7.41 -4.42
C ASP A 148 -19.44 -8.89 -4.38
N SER A 149 -18.45 -9.79 -4.50
CA SER A 149 -18.68 -11.23 -4.45
C SER A 149 -19.14 -11.74 -3.06
N ALA A 150 -18.76 -11.07 -2.00
CA ALA A 150 -19.11 -11.46 -0.62
C ALA A 150 -20.50 -10.96 -0.18
N ILE A 151 -21.05 -9.94 -0.86
CA ILE A 151 -22.34 -9.32 -0.54
C ILE A 151 -23.52 -10.01 -1.27
N PHE A 152 -23.24 -10.79 -2.32
CA PHE A 152 -24.27 -11.46 -3.16
C PHE A 152 -24.66 -12.84 -2.67
#